data_91c2092efa9790998632745b36acff9a
#
_entry.id   91c2092efa9790998632745b36acff9a
#
_cell.length_a   1.000
_cell.length_b   1.000
_cell.length_c   1.000
_cell.angle_alpha   90.00
_cell.angle_beta   90.00
_cell.angle_gamma   90.00
#
_symmetry.space_group_name_H-M   'P 1'
#
loop_
_entity.id
_entity.type
_entity.pdbx_description
1 polymer ?
#
loop_
_entity_poly.entity_id
_entity_poly.type
_entity_poly.pdbx_seq_one_letter_code
_entity_poly.pdbx_strand_id
1 'polypeptide(L)'
;MQKGLEKIMSLFLACIMILLCVGCSEQGGTETPDSNSEMNPPISGESKVLIAYFSWSGNTDQLADIVQAQIGGELFRIVPETPYAEDFDGCATRAQNELNDGTRPPLSSHIEKEVMAEYDVILMGFPIWWYDLPMPVWTFLEEYDLSGKTIIPFFTHNGSSSGAGSLSSIEELCPNSIVKTDNALSIPGNDVGNAEEQVKEWISELGLQNTLSDTAATGEYDGYFPFTLPHSFSGFISLTPTT
;
A
#
# COMPACT_ATOMS: atom_id res chain seq x y z
N MET A 1 -5.20 -36.37 42.80
CA MET A 1 -5.25 -35.06 42.15
C MET A 1 -6.65 -34.42 42.06
N GLN A 2 -7.70 -35.05 42.58
CA GLN A 2 -9.09 -34.56 42.49
C GLN A 2 -9.52 -33.60 43.63
N LYS A 3 -8.83 -33.59 44.74
CA LYS A 3 -9.18 -32.74 45.90
C LYS A 3 -8.66 -31.29 45.86
N GLY A 4 -7.84 -30.94 44.88
CA GLY A 4 -7.33 -29.57 44.67
C GLY A 4 -8.23 -28.71 43.82
N LEU A 5 -8.97 -29.32 42.91
CA LEU A 5 -9.81 -28.62 41.91
C LEU A 5 -11.11 -28.08 42.52
N GLU A 6 -11.68 -28.80 43.51
CA GLU A 6 -12.90 -28.38 44.21
C GLU A 6 -12.72 -27.14 45.10
N LYS A 7 -11.52 -26.95 45.66
CA LYS A 7 -11.23 -25.77 46.50
C LYS A 7 -11.04 -24.49 45.70
N ILE A 8 -10.58 -24.59 44.48
CA ILE A 8 -10.39 -23.41 43.55
C ILE A 8 -11.73 -22.96 42.99
N MET A 9 -12.64 -23.90 42.71
CA MET A 9 -13.98 -23.58 42.21
C MET A 9 -14.89 -22.96 43.27
N SER A 10 -14.69 -23.32 44.57
CA SER A 10 -15.46 -22.74 45.68
C SER A 10 -15.04 -21.30 46.04
N LEU A 11 -13.80 -20.91 45.74
CA LEU A 11 -13.33 -19.55 45.99
C LEU A 11 -13.81 -18.54 44.88
N PHE A 12 -14.04 -19.02 43.66
CA PHE A 12 -14.58 -18.19 42.60
C PHE A 12 -16.08 -17.89 42.71
N LEU A 13 -16.84 -18.79 43.36
CA LEU A 13 -18.28 -18.60 43.56
C LEU A 13 -18.61 -17.62 44.71
N ALA A 14 -17.67 -17.42 45.65
CA ALA A 14 -17.87 -16.51 46.79
C ALA A 14 -17.62 -15.03 46.46
N CYS A 15 -16.91 -14.71 45.35
CA CYS A 15 -16.65 -13.34 44.95
C CYS A 15 -17.78 -12.71 44.09
N ILE A 16 -18.76 -13.48 43.62
CA ILE A 16 -19.84 -12.98 42.75
C ILE A 16 -21.06 -12.47 43.51
N MET A 17 -21.15 -12.76 44.83
CA MET A 17 -22.36 -12.44 45.64
C MET A 17 -22.28 -11.15 46.47
N ILE A 18 -21.26 -10.31 46.34
CA ILE A 18 -21.11 -9.10 47.19
C ILE A 18 -21.40 -7.77 46.41
N LEU A 19 -21.88 -7.84 45.18
CA LEU A 19 -22.10 -6.62 44.34
C LEU A 19 -23.57 -6.38 43.94
N LEU A 20 -24.52 -6.71 44.82
CA LEU A 20 -25.92 -6.31 44.60
C LEU A 20 -26.48 -5.77 45.93
N CYS A 21 -26.27 -4.47 46.22
CA CYS A 21 -27.15 -3.62 46.99
C CYS A 21 -26.50 -2.24 47.18
N VAL A 22 -27.02 -1.22 46.53
CA VAL A 22 -27.24 0.18 46.91
C VAL A 22 -27.60 0.85 45.58
N GLY A 23 -28.84 1.22 45.22
CA GLY A 23 -29.58 2.26 45.86
C GLY A 23 -29.75 3.38 44.86
N CYS A 24 -30.95 3.54 44.27
CA CYS A 24 -31.38 4.66 43.40
C CYS A 24 -31.10 6.03 44.07
N SER A 25 -30.60 6.98 43.24
CA SER A 25 -31.00 8.39 43.33
C SER A 25 -30.79 9.08 42.01
N GLU A 26 -31.70 9.93 41.64
CA GLU A 26 -31.95 10.60 40.39
C GLU A 26 -30.95 11.69 39.97
N GLN A 27 -30.94 11.94 38.65
CA GLN A 27 -30.72 13.21 37.95
C GLN A 27 -29.31 13.68 37.67
N GLY A 28 -29.03 13.79 36.40
CA GLY A 28 -27.96 14.62 35.83
C GLY A 28 -27.38 13.98 34.58
N GLY A 29 -27.98 14.29 33.42
CA GLY A 29 -27.42 13.88 32.14
C GLY A 29 -26.02 14.46 31.93
N THR A 30 -25.07 13.58 31.75
CA THR A 30 -23.81 13.85 31.09
C THR A 30 -23.59 12.67 30.18
N GLU A 31 -23.77 12.92 28.89
CA GLU A 31 -23.37 12.01 27.84
C GLU A 31 -21.87 11.76 28.01
N THR A 32 -21.51 10.53 28.36
CA THR A 32 -20.14 10.08 28.22
C THR A 32 -19.90 9.92 26.74
N PRO A 33 -18.88 10.57 26.15
CA PRO A 33 -18.50 10.27 24.78
C PRO A 33 -18.00 8.82 24.76
N ASP A 34 -18.68 8.01 23.98
CA ASP A 34 -18.24 6.67 23.59
C ASP A 34 -16.97 6.85 22.75
N SER A 35 -15.83 6.85 23.42
CA SER A 35 -14.52 7.00 22.81
C SER A 35 -13.95 5.63 22.56
N ASN A 36 -14.21 5.07 21.40
CA ASN A 36 -13.27 4.23 20.66
C ASN A 36 -13.75 3.95 19.22
N SER A 37 -13.92 5.00 18.45
CA SER A 37 -13.57 4.93 17.04
C SER A 37 -12.24 5.67 16.92
N GLU A 38 -11.15 4.94 16.77
CA GLU A 38 -9.90 5.50 16.24
C GLU A 38 -10.24 6.07 14.86
N MET A 39 -10.63 7.34 14.87
CA MET A 39 -10.82 8.11 13.65
C MET A 39 -9.42 8.33 13.09
N ASN A 40 -8.99 7.45 12.16
CA ASN A 40 -7.90 7.78 11.27
C ASN A 40 -8.17 9.17 10.70
N PRO A 41 -7.25 10.13 10.80
CA PRO A 41 -7.46 11.45 10.25
C PRO A 41 -7.83 11.31 8.77
N PRO A 42 -8.84 12.06 8.28
CA PRO A 42 -9.16 12.06 6.86
C PRO A 42 -7.90 12.49 6.10
N ILE A 43 -7.58 11.79 5.01
CA ILE A 43 -6.50 12.19 4.11
C ILE A 43 -6.94 13.54 3.54
N SER A 44 -6.21 14.61 3.86
CA SER A 44 -6.56 15.96 3.41
C SER A 44 -6.14 16.14 1.95
N GLY A 45 -6.83 17.01 1.20
CA GLY A 45 -6.45 17.34 -0.18
C GLY A 45 -5.07 18.02 -0.32
N GLU A 46 -4.41 18.34 0.79
CA GLU A 46 -3.04 18.90 0.84
C GLU A 46 -1.97 17.83 1.07
N SER A 47 -2.35 16.55 1.25
CA SER A 47 -1.40 15.45 1.50
C SER A 47 -0.53 15.20 0.28
N LYS A 48 0.80 15.14 0.49
CA LYS A 48 1.75 14.79 -0.57
C LYS A 48 1.72 13.27 -0.81
N VAL A 49 1.41 12.89 -2.04
CA VAL A 49 1.17 11.48 -2.43
C VAL A 49 2.32 10.95 -3.28
N LEU A 50 2.87 9.80 -2.88
CA LEU A 50 3.78 8.98 -3.66
C LEU A 50 3.03 7.74 -4.17
N ILE A 51 3.17 7.43 -5.45
CA ILE A 51 2.70 6.17 -6.05
C ILE A 51 3.95 5.32 -6.31
N ALA A 52 4.33 4.50 -5.33
CA ALA A 52 5.46 3.59 -5.45
C ALA A 52 4.96 2.23 -5.93
N TYR A 53 5.58 1.66 -6.97
CA TYR A 53 5.10 0.40 -7.52
C TYR A 53 6.19 -0.46 -8.14
N PHE A 54 5.98 -1.77 -8.08
CA PHE A 54 6.75 -2.77 -8.81
C PHE A 54 5.88 -3.41 -9.91
N SER A 55 6.45 -3.61 -11.09
CA SER A 55 5.79 -4.30 -12.20
C SER A 55 6.78 -5.11 -13.02
N TRP A 56 6.43 -6.37 -13.35
CA TRP A 56 7.21 -7.22 -14.24
C TRP A 56 6.57 -7.32 -15.62
N SER A 57 5.29 -7.65 -15.71
CA SER A 57 4.56 -7.87 -16.97
C SER A 57 3.95 -6.60 -17.57
N GLY A 58 4.03 -5.45 -16.87
CA GLY A 58 3.41 -4.21 -17.29
C GLY A 58 2.01 -3.95 -16.72
N ASN A 59 1.31 -4.96 -16.16
CA ASN A 59 -0.04 -4.76 -15.64
C ASN A 59 -0.10 -3.76 -14.48
N THR A 60 0.78 -3.90 -13.49
CA THR A 60 0.82 -2.97 -12.36
C THR A 60 1.33 -1.59 -12.79
N ASP A 61 2.20 -1.51 -13.78
CA ASP A 61 2.67 -0.28 -14.41
C ASP A 61 1.48 0.51 -15.01
N GLN A 62 0.69 -0.15 -15.86
CA GLN A 62 -0.52 0.43 -16.43
C GLN A 62 -1.54 0.84 -15.35
N LEU A 63 -1.71 0.04 -14.29
CA LEU A 63 -2.62 0.39 -13.19
C LEU A 63 -2.12 1.63 -12.43
N ALA A 64 -0.80 1.75 -12.21
CA ALA A 64 -0.19 2.91 -11.57
C ALA A 64 -0.40 4.19 -12.39
N ASP A 65 -0.30 4.10 -13.73
CA ASP A 65 -0.60 5.22 -14.64
C ASP A 65 -2.08 5.66 -14.52
N ILE A 66 -3.02 4.70 -14.47
CA ILE A 66 -4.44 5.00 -14.29
C ILE A 66 -4.69 5.68 -12.94
N VAL A 67 -4.05 5.19 -11.87
CA VAL A 67 -4.15 5.81 -10.54
C VAL A 67 -3.60 7.23 -10.56
N GLN A 68 -2.42 7.44 -11.14
CA GLN A 68 -1.82 8.76 -11.26
C GLN A 68 -2.70 9.74 -12.04
N ALA A 69 -3.31 9.29 -13.12
CA ALA A 69 -4.21 10.13 -13.91
C ALA A 69 -5.43 10.65 -13.11
N GLN A 70 -5.86 9.93 -12.07
CA GLN A 70 -7.00 10.32 -11.23
C GLN A 70 -6.64 11.27 -10.09
N ILE A 71 -5.46 11.09 -9.47
CA ILE A 71 -5.09 11.84 -8.26
C ILE A 71 -3.91 12.78 -8.45
N GLY A 72 -3.14 12.66 -9.53
CA GLY A 72 -1.80 13.23 -9.62
C GLY A 72 -0.82 12.47 -8.73
N GLY A 73 0.10 13.18 -8.10
CA GLY A 73 1.14 12.55 -7.29
C GLY A 73 2.36 12.14 -8.11
N GLU A 74 3.39 11.71 -7.43
CA GLU A 74 4.65 11.31 -8.03
C GLU A 74 4.70 9.80 -8.22
N LEU A 75 5.07 9.35 -9.44
CA LEU A 75 5.29 7.94 -9.73
C LEU A 75 6.74 7.56 -9.40
N PHE A 76 6.90 6.48 -8.64
CA PHE A 76 8.21 5.85 -8.40
C PHE A 76 8.15 4.37 -8.73
N ARG A 77 8.83 3.96 -9.79
CA ARG A 77 8.96 2.55 -10.15
C ARG A 77 10.07 1.89 -9.36
N ILE A 78 9.73 0.87 -8.60
CA ILE A 78 10.67 0.01 -7.87
C ILE A 78 11.32 -0.94 -8.89
N VAL A 79 12.63 -0.81 -9.08
CA VAL A 79 13.38 -1.59 -10.08
C VAL A 79 14.55 -2.29 -9.41
N PRO A 80 14.62 -3.64 -9.42
CA PRO A 80 15.79 -4.34 -8.92
C PRO A 80 17.01 -4.11 -9.83
N GLU A 81 18.22 -4.03 -9.26
CA GLU A 81 19.48 -3.87 -10.02
C GLU A 81 19.66 -4.97 -11.04
N THR A 82 19.34 -6.21 -10.68
CA THR A 82 19.34 -7.34 -11.60
C THR A 82 17.90 -7.59 -12.05
N PRO A 83 17.56 -7.35 -13.33
CA PRO A 83 16.22 -7.63 -13.84
C PRO A 83 15.83 -9.10 -13.68
N TYR A 84 14.54 -9.36 -13.49
CA TYR A 84 13.99 -10.72 -13.61
C TYR A 84 14.05 -11.18 -15.07
N ALA A 85 14.08 -12.52 -15.26
CA ALA A 85 14.00 -13.10 -16.59
C ALA A 85 12.72 -12.65 -17.31
N GLU A 86 12.79 -12.50 -18.64
CA GLU A 86 11.65 -12.13 -19.45
C GLU A 86 10.64 -13.29 -19.60
N ASP A 87 11.14 -14.54 -19.51
CA ASP A 87 10.29 -15.71 -19.52
C ASP A 87 9.68 -15.98 -18.14
N PHE A 88 8.47 -16.56 -18.16
CA PHE A 88 7.71 -16.82 -16.94
C PHE A 88 8.43 -17.78 -15.99
N ASP A 89 9.00 -18.86 -16.49
CA ASP A 89 9.58 -19.92 -15.65
C ASP A 89 10.82 -19.42 -14.92
N GLY A 90 11.69 -18.68 -15.60
CA GLY A 90 12.87 -18.05 -15.02
C GLY A 90 12.50 -17.00 -13.97
N CYS A 91 11.52 -16.14 -14.27
CA CYS A 91 11.02 -15.15 -13.33
C CYS A 91 10.40 -15.82 -12.10
N ALA A 92 9.47 -16.75 -12.29
CA ALA A 92 8.77 -17.44 -11.20
C ALA A 92 9.73 -18.23 -10.29
N THR A 93 10.71 -18.91 -10.88
CA THR A 93 11.73 -19.67 -10.12
C THR A 93 12.55 -18.75 -9.24
N ARG A 94 13.06 -17.64 -9.79
CA ARG A 94 13.84 -16.67 -9.03
C ARG A 94 13.00 -16.06 -7.92
N ALA A 95 11.78 -15.61 -8.23
CA ALA A 95 10.88 -15.01 -7.25
C ALA A 95 10.57 -15.96 -6.09
N GLN A 96 10.35 -17.26 -6.37
CA GLN A 96 10.12 -18.28 -5.34
C GLN A 96 11.35 -18.50 -4.46
N ASN A 97 12.53 -18.56 -5.05
CA ASN A 97 13.78 -18.74 -4.31
C ASN A 97 14.04 -17.52 -3.40
N GLU A 98 13.86 -16.29 -3.90
CA GLU A 98 14.01 -15.08 -3.12
C GLU A 98 13.05 -15.04 -1.92
N LEU A 99 11.79 -15.43 -2.12
CA LEU A 99 10.81 -15.51 -1.05
C LEU A 99 11.21 -16.57 0.00
N ASN A 100 11.58 -17.79 -0.44
CA ASN A 100 11.97 -18.88 0.45
C ASN A 100 13.21 -18.57 1.28
N ASP A 101 14.18 -17.89 0.66
CA ASP A 101 15.48 -17.55 1.28
C ASP A 101 15.41 -16.20 2.05
N GLY A 102 14.31 -15.46 1.95
CA GLY A 102 14.17 -14.11 2.51
C GLY A 102 15.14 -13.12 1.87
N THR A 103 15.52 -13.32 0.60
CA THR A 103 16.45 -12.44 -0.12
C THR A 103 15.84 -11.07 -0.36
N ARG A 104 16.63 -10.02 -0.12
CA ARG A 104 16.29 -8.62 -0.44
C ARG A 104 17.10 -8.19 -1.66
N PRO A 105 16.54 -8.27 -2.89
CA PRO A 105 17.26 -7.84 -4.07
C PRO A 105 17.56 -6.33 -3.99
N PRO A 106 18.81 -5.91 -4.26
CA PRO A 106 19.13 -4.48 -4.27
C PRO A 106 18.34 -3.76 -5.38
N LEU A 107 17.98 -2.51 -5.13
CA LEU A 107 17.25 -1.66 -6.06
C LEU A 107 18.20 -0.79 -6.88
N SER A 108 17.82 -0.47 -8.11
CA SER A 108 18.61 0.35 -9.02
C SER A 108 18.38 1.85 -8.86
N SER A 109 17.30 2.23 -8.19
CA SER A 109 16.92 3.62 -7.95
C SER A 109 16.37 3.78 -6.54
N HIS A 110 16.63 4.95 -5.95
CA HIS A 110 16.27 5.28 -4.58
C HIS A 110 15.67 6.66 -4.53
N ILE A 111 14.82 6.90 -3.55
CA ILE A 111 14.33 8.23 -3.17
C ILE A 111 15.23 8.75 -2.05
N GLU A 112 15.70 9.97 -2.14
CA GLU A 112 16.45 10.57 -1.02
C GLU A 112 15.59 10.56 0.25
N LYS A 113 16.18 10.22 1.40
CA LYS A 113 15.42 10.05 2.66
C LYS A 113 14.67 11.31 3.07
N GLU A 114 15.23 12.45 2.80
CA GLU A 114 14.63 13.75 3.05
C GLU A 114 13.39 13.97 2.17
N VAL A 115 13.43 13.51 0.91
CA VAL A 115 12.29 13.56 -0.03
C VAL A 115 11.23 12.56 0.39
N MET A 116 11.62 11.31 0.77
CA MET A 116 10.67 10.33 1.29
C MET A 116 9.92 10.84 2.53
N ALA A 117 10.61 11.60 3.39
CA ALA A 117 10.00 12.16 4.59
C ALA A 117 8.87 13.16 4.31
N GLU A 118 8.88 13.81 3.13
CA GLU A 118 7.85 14.78 2.73
C GLU A 118 6.51 14.17 2.32
N TYR A 119 6.46 12.88 1.99
CA TYR A 119 5.20 12.23 1.62
C TYR A 119 4.40 11.84 2.86
N ASP A 120 3.09 12.08 2.81
CA ASP A 120 2.12 11.69 3.84
C ASP A 120 1.46 10.37 3.51
N VAL A 121 1.22 10.13 2.22
CA VAL A 121 0.51 8.98 1.68
C VAL A 121 1.35 8.25 0.66
N ILE A 122 1.44 6.93 0.79
CA ILE A 122 2.11 6.05 -0.17
C ILE A 122 1.06 5.09 -0.73
N LEU A 123 0.76 5.23 -2.01
CA LEU A 123 0.01 4.21 -2.76
C LEU A 123 1.01 3.15 -3.21
N MET A 124 0.90 1.94 -2.64
CA MET A 124 1.85 0.86 -2.86
C MET A 124 1.32 -0.15 -3.88
N GLY A 125 1.89 -0.13 -5.09
CA GLY A 125 1.49 -0.96 -6.22
C GLY A 125 2.35 -2.21 -6.42
N PHE A 126 1.74 -3.40 -6.58
CA PHE A 126 2.49 -4.64 -6.80
C PHE A 126 1.65 -5.74 -7.49
N PRO A 127 2.26 -6.68 -8.20
CA PRO A 127 1.60 -7.93 -8.55
C PRO A 127 1.70 -8.92 -7.39
N ILE A 128 0.69 -9.76 -7.18
CA ILE A 128 0.81 -10.86 -6.20
C ILE A 128 1.70 -11.95 -6.78
N TRP A 129 2.80 -12.25 -6.09
CA TRP A 129 3.72 -13.33 -6.42
C TRP A 129 3.76 -14.36 -5.29
N TRP A 130 3.52 -15.63 -5.61
CA TRP A 130 3.55 -16.71 -4.63
C TRP A 130 2.71 -16.43 -3.37
N TYR A 131 1.53 -15.78 -3.56
CA TYR A 131 0.59 -15.38 -2.52
C TYR A 131 1.09 -14.27 -1.58
N ASP A 132 2.22 -13.63 -1.90
CA ASP A 132 2.85 -12.58 -1.12
C ASP A 132 3.33 -11.40 -1.99
N LEU A 133 4.06 -10.47 -1.38
CA LEU A 133 4.74 -9.35 -2.06
C LEU A 133 5.94 -9.87 -2.86
N PRO A 134 6.23 -9.29 -4.03
CA PRO A 134 7.52 -9.44 -4.68
C PRO A 134 8.65 -8.92 -3.80
N MET A 135 9.79 -9.61 -3.74
CA MET A 135 10.90 -9.24 -2.87
C MET A 135 11.48 -7.84 -3.10
N PRO A 136 11.47 -7.23 -4.31
CA PRO A 136 11.80 -5.82 -4.49
C PRO A 136 10.90 -4.86 -3.69
N VAL A 137 9.62 -5.20 -3.47
CA VAL A 137 8.71 -4.41 -2.64
C VAL A 137 9.09 -4.51 -1.16
N TRP A 138 9.49 -5.71 -0.69
CA TRP A 138 10.06 -5.89 0.64
C TRP A 138 11.27 -5.00 0.85
N THR A 139 12.23 -5.01 -0.11
CA THR A 139 13.42 -4.17 -0.05
C THR A 139 13.05 -2.70 0.08
N PHE A 140 12.10 -2.22 -0.74
CA PHE A 140 11.66 -0.83 -0.71
C PHE A 140 11.03 -0.45 0.64
N LEU A 141 10.14 -1.28 1.18
CA LEU A 141 9.47 -0.99 2.45
C LEU A 141 10.42 -1.00 3.65
N GLU A 142 11.48 -1.80 3.61
CA GLU A 142 12.51 -1.86 4.65
C GLU A 142 13.57 -0.75 4.53
N GLU A 143 13.68 -0.09 3.36
CA GLU A 143 14.69 0.93 3.12
C GLU A 143 14.39 2.26 3.82
N TYR A 144 13.10 2.59 4.01
CA TYR A 144 12.66 3.89 4.49
C TYR A 144 11.98 3.82 5.85
N ASP A 145 12.10 4.91 6.62
CA ASP A 145 11.24 5.12 7.79
C ASP A 145 9.88 5.64 7.31
N LEU A 146 8.89 4.75 7.34
CA LEU A 146 7.52 5.02 6.93
C LEU A 146 6.60 5.32 8.12
N SER A 147 7.15 5.51 9.32
CA SER A 147 6.39 5.78 10.54
C SER A 147 5.48 7.00 10.39
N GLY A 148 4.22 6.84 10.79
CA GLY A 148 3.20 7.89 10.72
C GLY A 148 2.61 8.14 9.33
N LYS A 149 3.14 7.51 8.27
CA LYS A 149 2.60 7.62 6.92
C LYS A 149 1.41 6.71 6.72
N THR A 150 0.51 7.09 5.82
CA THR A 150 -0.59 6.22 5.39
C THR A 150 -0.15 5.41 4.17
N ILE A 151 -0.24 4.08 4.25
CA ILE A 151 0.08 3.16 3.14
C ILE A 151 -1.21 2.56 2.64
N ILE A 152 -1.48 2.71 1.34
CA ILE A 152 -2.69 2.20 0.71
C ILE A 152 -2.30 1.27 -0.43
N PRO A 153 -2.52 -0.05 -0.27
CA PRO A 153 -2.13 -1.03 -1.28
C PRO A 153 -3.04 -1.00 -2.50
N PHE A 154 -2.46 -1.22 -3.69
CA PHE A 154 -3.19 -1.61 -4.88
C PHE A 154 -2.41 -2.70 -5.62
N PHE A 155 -3.10 -3.70 -6.15
CA PHE A 155 -2.39 -4.84 -6.70
C PHE A 155 -3.08 -5.51 -7.88
N THR A 156 -2.25 -6.17 -8.71
CA THR A 156 -2.72 -6.99 -9.81
C THR A 156 -2.50 -8.48 -9.51
N HIS A 157 -3.36 -9.34 -10.06
CA HIS A 157 -3.31 -10.79 -9.83
C HIS A 157 -3.90 -11.57 -11.00
N ASN A 158 -3.69 -12.90 -11.00
CA ASN A 158 -4.29 -13.83 -11.97
C ASN A 158 -5.53 -14.56 -11.44
N GLY A 159 -6.20 -14.01 -10.41
CA GLY A 159 -7.45 -14.57 -9.85
C GLY A 159 -7.25 -15.67 -8.80
N SER A 160 -6.04 -16.10 -8.50
CA SER A 160 -5.75 -17.19 -7.55
C SER A 160 -5.52 -16.75 -6.11
N SER A 161 -5.47 -15.44 -5.83
CA SER A 161 -5.16 -14.91 -4.50
C SER A 161 -6.04 -13.70 -4.16
N SER A 162 -6.45 -13.61 -2.90
CA SER A 162 -7.13 -12.44 -2.34
C SER A 162 -6.18 -11.31 -1.93
N GLY A 163 -4.87 -11.52 -2.03
CA GLY A 163 -3.87 -10.56 -1.54
C GLY A 163 -3.61 -10.60 -0.04
N ALA A 164 -4.31 -11.45 0.73
CA ALA A 164 -4.22 -11.45 2.19
C ALA A 164 -2.78 -11.61 2.71
N GLY A 165 -1.96 -12.47 2.11
CA GLY A 165 -0.55 -12.62 2.47
C GLY A 165 0.22 -11.32 2.26
N SER A 166 0.12 -10.74 1.07
CA SER A 166 0.79 -9.47 0.74
C SER A 166 0.38 -8.33 1.66
N LEU A 167 -0.92 -8.23 1.99
CA LEU A 167 -1.43 -7.18 2.88
C LEU A 167 -0.88 -7.36 4.30
N SER A 168 -0.86 -8.60 4.82
CA SER A 168 -0.27 -8.91 6.13
C SER A 168 1.22 -8.59 6.16
N SER A 169 1.95 -8.89 5.08
CA SER A 169 3.38 -8.57 4.98
C SER A 169 3.65 -7.06 5.03
N ILE A 170 2.78 -6.22 4.44
CA ILE A 170 2.91 -4.76 4.54
C ILE A 170 2.71 -4.31 5.99
N GLU A 171 1.70 -4.84 6.70
CA GLU A 171 1.45 -4.51 8.12
C GLU A 171 2.63 -4.89 9.01
N GLU A 172 3.23 -6.07 8.77
CA GLU A 172 4.40 -6.54 9.52
C GLU A 172 5.64 -5.68 9.26
N LEU A 173 5.86 -5.25 8.01
CA LEU A 173 7.00 -4.41 7.63
C LEU A 173 6.85 -2.96 8.08
N CYS A 174 5.64 -2.47 8.20
CA CYS A 174 5.34 -1.07 8.49
C CYS A 174 4.50 -0.91 9.78
N PRO A 175 4.96 -1.43 10.95
CA PRO A 175 4.14 -1.51 12.15
C PRO A 175 3.80 -0.15 12.76
N ASN A 176 4.50 0.91 12.36
CA ASN A 176 4.29 2.28 12.83
C ASN A 176 3.59 3.16 11.78
N SER A 177 3.12 2.57 10.67
CA SER A 177 2.37 3.23 9.63
C SER A 177 0.87 2.93 9.76
N ILE A 178 0.05 3.73 9.10
CA ILE A 178 -1.39 3.46 8.99
C ILE A 178 -1.60 2.67 7.69
N VAL A 179 -1.69 1.35 7.75
CA VAL A 179 -1.90 0.52 6.57
C VAL A 179 -3.38 0.31 6.32
N LYS A 180 -3.88 0.75 5.17
CA LYS A 180 -5.30 0.66 4.77
C LYS A 180 -5.58 -0.64 4.01
N THR A 181 -5.46 -1.78 4.67
CA THR A 181 -5.67 -3.10 4.07
C THR A 181 -7.12 -3.34 3.63
N ASP A 182 -8.09 -2.82 4.38
CA ASP A 182 -9.52 -2.93 4.05
C ASP A 182 -9.91 -2.10 2.81
N ASN A 183 -9.09 -1.12 2.45
CA ASN A 183 -9.29 -0.26 1.28
C ASN A 183 -8.33 -0.61 0.13
N ALA A 184 -7.71 -1.78 0.13
CA ALA A 184 -6.80 -2.18 -0.93
C ALA A 184 -7.55 -2.39 -2.26
N LEU A 185 -7.03 -1.80 -3.35
CA LEU A 185 -7.57 -2.03 -4.69
C LEU A 185 -7.00 -3.32 -5.29
N SER A 186 -7.88 -4.19 -5.75
CA SER A 186 -7.54 -5.49 -6.34
C SER A 186 -8.07 -5.57 -7.78
N ILE A 187 -7.17 -5.67 -8.76
CA ILE A 187 -7.52 -5.74 -10.18
C ILE A 187 -6.93 -7.00 -10.83
N PRO A 188 -7.73 -7.85 -11.48
CA PRO A 188 -7.18 -8.92 -12.32
C PRO A 188 -6.32 -8.34 -13.44
N GLY A 189 -5.15 -8.93 -13.69
CA GLY A 189 -4.20 -8.39 -14.69
C GLY A 189 -4.79 -8.22 -16.09
N ASN A 190 -5.74 -9.08 -16.49
CA ASN A 190 -6.43 -9.00 -17.78
C ASN A 190 -7.46 -7.86 -17.85
N ASP A 191 -7.87 -7.31 -16.70
CA ASP A 191 -8.93 -6.30 -16.61
C ASP A 191 -8.37 -4.89 -16.39
N VAL A 192 -7.05 -4.75 -16.23
CA VAL A 192 -6.39 -3.47 -15.97
C VAL A 192 -6.73 -2.43 -17.02
N GLY A 193 -6.81 -2.80 -18.31
CA GLY A 193 -7.17 -1.89 -19.40
C GLY A 193 -8.57 -1.29 -19.29
N ASN A 194 -9.44 -1.84 -18.43
CA ASN A 194 -10.81 -1.36 -18.20
C ASN A 194 -11.03 -0.90 -16.74
N ALA A 195 -9.94 -0.70 -15.97
CA ALA A 195 -10.03 -0.42 -14.54
C ALA A 195 -10.31 1.05 -14.19
N GLU A 196 -10.39 1.96 -15.16
CA GLU A 196 -10.47 3.41 -14.94
C GLU A 196 -11.63 3.81 -14.01
N GLU A 197 -12.85 3.32 -14.24
CA GLU A 197 -13.99 3.64 -13.39
C GLU A 197 -13.85 3.04 -11.98
N GLN A 198 -13.32 1.81 -11.85
CA GLN A 198 -13.09 1.19 -10.56
C GLN A 198 -12.02 1.94 -9.75
N VAL A 199 -10.95 2.40 -10.40
CA VAL A 199 -9.92 3.24 -9.78
C VAL A 199 -10.52 4.57 -9.32
N LYS A 200 -11.35 5.20 -10.14
CA LYS A 200 -12.01 6.47 -9.79
C LYS A 200 -12.95 6.33 -8.58
N GLU A 201 -13.75 5.26 -8.51
CA GLU A 201 -14.58 4.95 -7.36
C GLU A 201 -13.72 4.74 -6.11
N TRP A 202 -12.68 3.93 -6.21
CA TRP A 202 -11.73 3.66 -5.13
C TRP A 202 -11.06 4.95 -4.60
N ILE A 203 -10.57 5.83 -5.48
CA ILE A 203 -9.98 7.11 -5.10
C ILE A 203 -11.00 8.01 -4.39
N SER A 204 -12.26 8.00 -4.84
CA SER A 204 -13.34 8.74 -4.20
C SER A 204 -13.63 8.25 -2.78
N GLU A 205 -13.63 6.93 -2.56
CA GLU A 205 -13.81 6.32 -1.23
C GLU A 205 -12.66 6.64 -0.27
N LEU A 206 -11.44 6.78 -0.80
CA LEU A 206 -10.28 7.17 -0.02
C LEU A 206 -10.27 8.66 0.36
N GLY A 207 -11.11 9.48 -0.25
CA GLY A 207 -11.13 10.93 -0.06
C GLY A 207 -9.92 11.63 -0.68
N LEU A 208 -9.21 10.98 -1.60
CA LEU A 208 -8.03 11.50 -2.31
C LEU A 208 -8.39 12.33 -3.56
N GLN A 209 -9.58 12.92 -3.62
CA GLN A 209 -10.03 13.62 -4.81
C GLN A 209 -9.20 14.88 -5.08
N ASN A 210 -8.49 14.83 -6.21
CA ASN A 210 -7.90 15.94 -6.98
C ASN A 210 -7.25 17.09 -6.19
N THR A 211 -5.95 16.96 -5.96
CA THR A 211 -5.07 18.12 -5.77
C THR A 211 -4.82 18.86 -7.10
N LEU A 212 -5.26 18.34 -8.24
CA LEU A 212 -5.03 18.92 -9.57
C LEU A 212 -5.99 20.04 -9.96
N SER A 213 -7.16 20.18 -9.30
CA SER A 213 -8.14 21.20 -9.70
C SER A 213 -7.80 22.62 -9.24
N ASP A 214 -6.97 22.79 -8.19
CA ASP A 214 -6.65 24.12 -7.66
C ASP A 214 -5.36 24.71 -8.23
N THR A 215 -4.44 23.89 -8.80
CA THR A 215 -3.18 24.40 -9.37
C THR A 215 -3.34 24.93 -10.80
N ALA A 216 -4.41 24.57 -11.49
CA ALA A 216 -4.71 25.09 -12.83
C ALA A 216 -5.23 26.55 -12.84
N ALA A 217 -5.54 27.13 -11.67
CA ALA A 217 -6.08 28.50 -11.55
C ALA A 217 -5.02 29.57 -11.22
N THR A 218 -3.80 29.21 -10.83
CA THR A 218 -2.76 30.19 -10.52
C THR A 218 -1.39 29.77 -11.04
N GLY A 219 -1.06 30.19 -12.26
CA GLY A 219 0.28 30.64 -12.62
C GLY A 219 1.37 29.62 -12.88
N GLU A 220 1.85 29.70 -14.11
CA GLU A 220 3.24 29.53 -14.53
C GLU A 220 4.03 28.33 -13.98
N TYR A 221 4.04 27.30 -14.78
CA TYR A 221 4.93 26.16 -14.65
C TYR A 221 6.37 26.60 -15.01
N ASP A 222 7.21 26.82 -13.99
CA ASP A 222 8.64 27.02 -14.17
C ASP A 222 9.30 25.63 -14.20
N GLY A 223 9.55 25.17 -15.41
CA GLY A 223 10.02 23.82 -15.72
C GLY A 223 11.47 23.57 -15.27
N TYR A 224 11.69 23.14 -14.05
CA TYR A 224 12.98 22.60 -13.63
C TYR A 224 12.84 21.15 -13.17
N PHE A 225 13.17 20.21 -14.05
CA PHE A 225 13.34 18.81 -13.71
C PHE A 225 14.83 18.53 -13.39
N PRO A 226 15.20 18.18 -12.18
CA PRO A 226 16.57 17.76 -11.86
C PRO A 226 16.81 16.27 -12.05
N PHE A 227 16.28 15.64 -13.10
CA PHE A 227 16.61 14.25 -13.43
C PHE A 227 17.22 14.17 -14.83
N THR A 228 18.52 13.90 -14.86
CA THR A 228 19.23 13.49 -16.06
C THR A 228 18.99 11.99 -16.28
N LEU A 229 18.14 11.64 -17.23
CA LEU A 229 18.05 10.27 -17.74
C LEU A 229 19.37 9.90 -18.39
N PRO A 230 19.94 8.71 -18.15
CA PRO A 230 21.07 8.22 -18.93
C PRO A 230 20.58 7.98 -20.37
N HIS A 231 21.21 8.68 -21.29
CA HIS A 231 21.01 8.54 -22.72
C HIS A 231 21.41 7.14 -23.19
N SER A 232 20.57 6.53 -23.97
CA SER A 232 20.82 5.84 -25.24
C SER A 232 20.13 4.49 -25.35
N PHE A 233 19.00 4.50 -26.02
CA PHE A 233 18.69 3.50 -27.04
C PHE A 233 18.05 4.21 -28.23
N SER A 234 18.90 4.68 -29.13
CA SER A 234 18.52 5.18 -30.45
C SER A 234 18.72 4.05 -31.43
N GLY A 235 17.67 3.30 -31.71
CA GLY A 235 17.57 2.35 -32.81
C GLY A 235 16.51 2.81 -33.79
N PHE A 236 16.86 3.71 -34.70
CA PHE A 236 16.06 4.04 -35.88
C PHE A 236 16.04 2.86 -36.84
N ILE A 237 14.87 2.22 -37.00
CA ILE A 237 14.61 1.41 -38.19
C ILE A 237 13.82 2.29 -39.17
N SER A 238 14.54 2.78 -40.17
CA SER A 238 13.97 3.45 -41.34
C SER A 238 13.37 2.40 -42.27
N LEU A 239 12.06 2.36 -42.43
CA LEU A 239 11.40 1.64 -43.49
C LEU A 239 11.15 2.64 -44.66
N THR A 240 11.95 2.57 -45.72
CA THR A 240 11.67 3.19 -47.00
C THR A 240 10.69 2.31 -47.79
N PRO A 241 9.63 2.87 -48.41
CA PRO A 241 8.78 2.09 -49.30
C PRO A 241 9.48 1.99 -50.67
N THR A 242 9.57 0.77 -51.20
CA THR A 242 9.99 0.49 -52.57
C THR A 242 8.74 0.46 -53.44
N THR A 243 8.80 1.24 -54.51
CA THR A 243 7.87 1.34 -55.63
C THR A 243 7.58 0.01 -56.31
#